data_c811c9293a6ecc4b5a9fd5e89daa838b
#
_entry.id   c811c9293a6ecc4b5a9fd5e89daa838b
#
_cell.length_a   1.000
_cell.length_b   1.000
_cell.length_c   1.000
_cell.angle_alpha   90.00
_cell.angle_beta   90.00
_cell.angle_gamma   90.00
#
_symmetry.space_group_name_H-M   'P 1'
#
loop_
_entity.id
_entity.type
_entity.pdbx_description
1 polymer ?
#
loop_
_entity_poly.entity_id
_entity_poly.type
_entity_poly.pdbx_seq_one_letter_code
_entity_poly.pdbx_strand_id
1 'polypeptide(L)'
;MWPANGNVIVGFDEAKNKGLDIGGAMGDAVVAAADGKVIWAAPGEKTMSQYGNLIIVQHNKTYLTAYANNSVLLVKEDQWIKKGQKIAEIGNSGTDRVKLHFQLRKFGKPLDPAKYMPAR
;
A
#
# COMPACT_ATOMS: atom_id res chain seq x y z
N MET A 1 8.73 3.66 7.55
CA MET A 1 9.07 2.22 7.46
C MET A 1 8.61 1.67 6.12
N TRP A 2 9.40 0.83 5.49
CA TRP A 2 9.00 0.19 4.25
C TRP A 2 7.86 -0.79 4.51
N PRO A 3 6.82 -0.81 3.64
CA PRO A 3 5.64 -1.65 3.87
C PRO A 3 5.84 -3.12 3.53
N ALA A 4 6.94 -3.47 2.84
CA ALA A 4 7.29 -4.85 2.48
C ALA A 4 8.81 -4.97 2.32
N ASN A 5 9.31 -6.20 2.36
CA ASN A 5 10.75 -6.46 2.35
C ASN A 5 11.37 -6.58 0.95
N GLY A 6 10.56 -6.74 -0.08
CA GLY A 6 11.05 -6.93 -1.44
C GLY A 6 11.68 -5.69 -2.06
N ASN A 7 12.25 -5.87 -3.23
CA ASN A 7 12.86 -4.78 -3.99
C ASN A 7 11.80 -3.99 -4.75
N VAL A 8 12.06 -2.70 -4.96
CA VAL A 8 11.25 -1.88 -5.86
C VAL A 8 11.47 -2.38 -7.28
N ILE A 9 10.38 -2.81 -7.93
CA ILE A 9 10.42 -3.33 -9.30
C ILE A 9 9.91 -2.33 -10.32
N VAL A 10 9.04 -1.39 -9.90
CA VAL A 10 8.60 -0.25 -10.71
C VAL A 10 8.61 0.98 -9.82
N GLY A 11 9.37 1.99 -10.23
CA GLY A 11 9.48 3.25 -9.50
C GLY A 11 8.29 4.17 -9.72
N PHE A 12 8.26 5.25 -8.95
CA PHE A 12 7.27 6.31 -9.10
C PHE A 12 7.50 7.07 -10.41
N ASP A 13 6.41 7.32 -11.14
CA ASP A 13 6.40 8.13 -12.37
C ASP A 13 5.05 8.85 -12.42
N GLU A 14 5.05 10.18 -12.39
CA GLU A 14 3.81 10.98 -12.36
C GLU A 14 2.81 10.62 -13.44
N ALA A 15 3.30 10.17 -14.60
CA ALA A 15 2.45 9.82 -15.75
C ALA A 15 2.00 8.36 -15.72
N LYS A 16 2.85 7.44 -15.24
CA LYS A 16 2.65 6.00 -15.44
C LYS A 16 2.43 5.21 -14.16
N ASN A 17 2.99 5.62 -13.03
CA ASN A 17 2.90 4.88 -11.79
C ASN A 17 2.85 5.81 -10.59
N LYS A 18 1.68 5.92 -9.97
CA LYS A 18 1.40 6.88 -8.88
C LYS A 18 1.97 6.45 -7.53
N GLY A 19 2.73 5.37 -7.48
CA GLY A 19 3.36 4.84 -6.27
C GLY A 19 4.58 4.03 -6.61
N LEU A 20 4.95 3.09 -5.73
CA LEU A 20 6.01 2.12 -5.96
C LEU A 20 5.40 0.74 -6.08
N ASP A 21 5.89 -0.06 -7.02
CA ASP A 21 5.59 -1.49 -7.04
C ASP A 21 6.76 -2.23 -6.40
N ILE A 22 6.46 -2.98 -5.35
CA ILE A 22 7.44 -3.75 -4.58
C ILE A 22 7.22 -5.23 -4.86
N GLY A 23 8.26 -5.90 -5.33
CA GLY A 23 8.20 -7.32 -5.62
C GLY A 23 8.16 -8.17 -4.36
N GLY A 24 7.70 -9.40 -4.50
CA GLY A 24 7.64 -10.36 -3.41
C GLY A 24 6.95 -11.63 -3.84
N ALA A 25 6.76 -12.53 -2.89
CA ALA A 25 6.03 -13.77 -3.09
C ALA A 25 4.60 -13.65 -2.57
N MET A 26 3.70 -14.44 -3.13
CA MET A 26 2.32 -14.54 -2.65
C MET A 26 2.32 -14.85 -1.16
N GLY A 27 1.62 -14.03 -0.37
CA GLY A 27 1.52 -14.24 1.07
C GLY A 27 2.57 -13.52 1.92
N ASP A 28 3.57 -12.87 1.31
CA ASP A 28 4.54 -12.08 2.08
C ASP A 28 3.84 -10.97 2.85
N ALA A 29 4.37 -10.64 4.03
CA ALA A 29 3.76 -9.65 4.91
C ALA A 29 3.79 -8.25 4.30
N VAL A 30 2.65 -7.56 4.40
CA VAL A 30 2.52 -6.12 4.19
C VAL A 30 2.30 -5.48 5.54
N VAL A 31 3.12 -4.50 5.89
CA VAL A 31 3.06 -3.83 7.19
C VAL A 31 2.77 -2.36 7.04
N ALA A 32 2.16 -1.77 8.07
CA ALA A 32 1.85 -0.34 8.08
C ALA A 32 3.15 0.48 8.09
N ALA A 33 3.25 1.44 7.17
CA ALA A 33 4.43 2.30 7.06
C ALA A 33 4.57 3.26 8.25
N ALA A 34 3.47 3.59 8.89
CA ALA A 34 3.41 4.46 10.07
C ALA A 34 2.09 4.22 10.81
N ASP A 35 2.00 4.76 12.03
CA ASP A 35 0.74 4.73 12.81
C ASP A 35 -0.37 5.45 12.05
N GLY A 36 -1.60 4.98 12.19
CA GLY A 36 -2.74 5.64 11.58
C GLY A 36 -4.04 4.89 11.77
N LYS A 37 -5.06 5.38 11.10
CA LYS A 37 -6.40 4.79 11.10
C LYS A 37 -6.74 4.29 9.71
N VAL A 38 -7.24 3.06 9.62
CA VAL A 38 -7.74 2.49 8.37
C VAL A 38 -9.03 3.22 7.97
N ILE A 39 -9.00 3.91 6.84
CA ILE A 39 -10.19 4.61 6.31
C ILE A 39 -10.83 3.88 5.15
N TRP A 40 -10.17 2.86 4.60
CA TRP A 40 -10.69 2.01 3.54
C TRP A 40 -10.02 0.63 3.61
N ALA A 41 -10.82 -0.42 3.53
CA ALA A 41 -10.33 -1.79 3.42
C ALA A 41 -11.39 -2.61 2.70
N ALA A 42 -11.19 -2.86 1.40
CA ALA A 42 -12.19 -3.53 0.58
C ALA A 42 -11.58 -4.22 -0.64
N PRO A 43 -12.25 -5.26 -1.17
CA PRO A 43 -11.81 -5.94 -2.39
C PRO A 43 -12.03 -5.08 -3.63
N GLY A 44 -11.40 -5.49 -4.74
CA GLY A 44 -11.36 -4.75 -5.99
C GLY A 44 -12.72 -4.47 -6.63
N GLU A 45 -13.72 -5.30 -6.38
CA GLU A 45 -15.08 -5.08 -6.89
C GLU A 45 -15.78 -3.87 -6.25
N LYS A 46 -15.23 -3.35 -5.15
CA LYS A 46 -15.75 -2.17 -4.45
C LYS A 46 -14.84 -0.95 -4.58
N THR A 47 -13.82 -1.04 -5.43
CA THR A 47 -12.88 0.04 -5.70
C THR A 47 -12.48 -0.02 -7.18
N MET A 48 -11.43 0.67 -7.57
CA MET A 48 -10.89 0.59 -8.92
C MET A 48 -10.23 -0.78 -9.11
N SER A 49 -10.67 -1.53 -10.11
CA SER A 49 -10.29 -2.94 -10.30
C SER A 49 -8.77 -3.15 -10.35
N GLN A 50 -8.02 -2.18 -10.87
CA GLN A 50 -6.56 -2.26 -10.96
C GLN A 50 -5.84 -2.28 -9.61
N TYR A 51 -6.49 -1.85 -8.54
CA TYR A 51 -5.91 -1.90 -7.20
C TYR A 51 -6.24 -3.19 -6.46
N GLY A 52 -7.24 -3.93 -6.93
CA GLY A 52 -7.66 -5.16 -6.27
C GLY A 52 -8.04 -4.93 -4.82
N ASN A 53 -7.58 -5.79 -3.94
CA ASN A 53 -7.81 -5.66 -2.50
C ASN A 53 -6.95 -4.51 -1.97
N LEU A 54 -7.60 -3.45 -1.50
CA LEU A 54 -6.99 -2.16 -1.19
C LEU A 54 -7.19 -1.77 0.27
N ILE A 55 -6.13 -1.29 0.90
CA ILE A 55 -6.19 -0.63 2.21
C ILE A 55 -5.70 0.80 2.05
N ILE A 56 -6.40 1.75 2.65
CA ILE A 56 -5.96 3.15 2.77
C ILE A 56 -5.89 3.50 4.25
N VAL A 57 -4.75 4.04 4.67
CA VAL A 57 -4.48 4.47 6.05
C VAL A 57 -4.29 5.98 6.09
N GLN A 58 -5.02 6.64 6.97
CA GLN A 58 -4.85 8.05 7.26
C GLN A 58 -3.93 8.21 8.46
N HIS A 59 -2.81 8.88 8.25
CA HIS A 59 -1.81 9.10 9.30
C HIS A 59 -2.07 10.39 10.08
N ASN A 60 -2.52 11.42 9.36
CA ASN A 60 -2.88 12.73 9.93
C ASN A 60 -3.70 13.49 8.87
N LYS A 61 -3.90 14.80 9.06
CA LYS A 61 -4.66 15.61 8.10
C LYS A 61 -3.99 15.75 6.74
N THR A 62 -2.70 15.46 6.65
CA THR A 62 -1.88 15.70 5.46
C THR A 62 -1.62 14.45 4.65
N TYR A 63 -1.28 13.33 5.31
CA TYR A 63 -0.73 12.14 4.67
C TYR A 63 -1.64 10.92 4.74
N LEU A 64 -1.74 10.24 3.60
CA LEU A 64 -2.35 8.90 3.46
C LEU A 64 -1.31 7.95 2.88
N THR A 65 -1.42 6.66 3.22
CA THR A 65 -0.74 5.59 2.48
C THR A 65 -1.78 4.60 1.96
N ALA A 66 -1.49 4.01 0.80
CA ALA A 66 -2.36 3.03 0.17
C ALA A 66 -1.56 1.76 -0.15
N TYR A 67 -2.18 0.63 0.08
CA TYR A 67 -1.57 -0.70 -0.06
C TYR A 67 -2.49 -1.53 -0.95
N ALA A 68 -2.07 -1.78 -2.20
CA ALA A 68 -2.92 -2.37 -3.22
C ALA A 68 -2.41 -3.73 -3.70
N ASN A 69 -3.26 -4.46 -4.40
CA ASN A 69 -3.01 -5.76 -5.00
C ASN A 69 -2.78 -6.89 -3.98
N ASN A 70 -3.25 -6.71 -2.76
CA ASN A 70 -3.11 -7.70 -1.69
C ASN A 70 -3.91 -8.98 -2.01
N SER A 71 -3.42 -10.12 -1.52
CA SER A 71 -4.19 -11.38 -1.55
C SER A 71 -5.17 -11.43 -0.39
N VAL A 72 -4.77 -10.95 0.79
CA VAL A 72 -5.57 -10.99 2.02
C VAL A 72 -5.49 -9.65 2.71
N LEU A 73 -6.62 -9.17 3.21
CA LEU A 73 -6.73 -7.99 4.07
C LEU A 73 -6.93 -8.45 5.51
N LEU A 74 -6.09 -7.99 6.43
CA LEU A 74 -6.08 -8.39 7.83
C LEU A 74 -6.64 -7.32 8.78
N VAL A 75 -7.07 -6.18 8.24
CA VAL A 75 -7.61 -5.06 9.01
C VAL A 75 -8.92 -4.60 8.39
N LYS A 76 -9.68 -3.82 9.16
CA LYS A 76 -10.98 -3.28 8.76
C LYS A 76 -11.00 -1.77 8.87
N GLU A 77 -11.96 -1.12 8.17
CA GLU A 77 -12.21 0.29 8.33
C GLU A 77 -12.40 0.66 9.80
N ASP A 78 -11.95 1.85 10.14
CA ASP A 78 -12.00 2.46 11.48
C ASP A 78 -11.03 1.84 12.50
N GLN A 79 -10.29 0.81 12.13
CA GLN A 79 -9.29 0.21 13.01
C GLN A 79 -8.04 1.11 13.08
N TRP A 80 -7.54 1.32 14.30
CA TRP A 80 -6.24 1.98 14.52
C TRP A 80 -5.13 0.95 14.38
N ILE A 81 -4.06 1.32 13.67
CA ILE A 81 -2.91 0.45 13.43
C ILE A 81 -1.62 1.16 13.81
N LYS A 82 -0.60 0.38 14.11
CA LYS A 82 0.72 0.88 14.47
C LYS A 82 1.73 0.59 13.38
N LYS A 83 2.73 1.46 13.27
CA LYS A 83 3.89 1.27 12.39
C LYS A 83 4.45 -0.13 12.57
N GLY A 84 4.66 -0.83 11.46
CA GLY A 84 5.19 -2.19 11.46
C GLY A 84 4.18 -3.29 11.71
N GLN A 85 2.94 -2.96 12.04
CA GLN A 85 1.88 -3.96 12.21
C GLN A 85 1.56 -4.60 10.87
N LYS A 86 1.44 -5.94 10.84
CA LYS A 86 1.01 -6.66 9.63
C LYS A 86 -0.45 -6.34 9.35
N ILE A 87 -0.74 -5.82 8.17
CA ILE A 87 -2.08 -5.39 7.78
C ILE A 87 -2.63 -6.16 6.58
N ALA A 88 -1.78 -6.83 5.81
CA ALA A 88 -2.19 -7.56 4.61
C ALA A 88 -1.11 -8.56 4.21
N GLU A 89 -1.38 -9.29 3.14
CA GLU A 89 -0.41 -10.17 2.48
C GLU A 89 -0.35 -9.84 1.00
N ILE A 90 0.86 -9.88 0.45
CA ILE A 90 1.11 -9.61 -0.97
C ILE A 90 0.32 -10.60 -1.84
N GLY A 91 -0.21 -10.08 -2.93
CA GLY A 91 -0.92 -10.89 -3.91
C GLY A 91 -0.81 -10.33 -5.31
N ASN A 92 -1.79 -10.71 -6.13
CA ASN A 92 -1.92 -10.23 -7.51
C ASN A 92 -3.35 -9.82 -7.83
N SER A 93 -4.13 -9.48 -6.82
CA SER A 93 -5.51 -9.02 -7.05
C SER A 93 -5.52 -7.74 -7.87
N GLY A 94 -6.32 -7.69 -8.92
CA GLY A 94 -6.43 -6.53 -9.81
C GLY A 94 -5.25 -6.29 -10.74
N THR A 95 -4.27 -7.20 -10.79
CA THR A 95 -3.08 -7.07 -11.61
C THR A 95 -2.62 -8.45 -12.12
N ASP A 96 -1.71 -8.47 -13.07
CA ASP A 96 -1.19 -9.69 -13.68
C ASP A 96 0.10 -10.19 -13.02
N ARG A 97 0.54 -9.55 -11.93
CA ARG A 97 1.83 -9.83 -11.30
C ARG A 97 1.73 -9.80 -9.79
N VAL A 98 2.42 -10.70 -9.10
CA VAL A 98 2.52 -10.69 -7.64
C VAL A 98 3.40 -9.51 -7.21
N LYS A 99 2.81 -8.58 -6.48
CA LYS A 99 3.48 -7.35 -6.03
C LYS A 99 2.66 -6.64 -4.97
N LEU A 100 3.30 -5.67 -4.29
CA LEU A 100 2.60 -4.65 -3.53
C LEU A 100 2.70 -3.32 -4.29
N HIS A 101 1.56 -2.73 -4.62
CA HIS A 101 1.51 -1.35 -5.10
C HIS A 101 1.28 -0.45 -3.91
N PHE A 102 2.26 0.39 -3.59
CA PHE A 102 2.28 1.25 -2.41
C PHE A 102 2.26 2.71 -2.83
N GLN A 103 1.33 3.49 -2.28
CA GLN A 103 1.24 4.93 -2.56
C GLN A 103 1.38 5.73 -1.28
N LEU A 104 2.04 6.88 -1.40
CA LEU A 104 2.06 7.94 -0.39
C LEU A 104 1.39 9.17 -1.01
N ARG A 105 0.41 9.74 -0.32
CA ARG A 105 -0.31 10.92 -0.80
C ARG A 105 -0.28 12.03 0.25
N LYS A 106 -0.04 13.25 -0.25
CA LYS A 106 -0.10 14.48 0.56
C LYS A 106 -1.24 15.34 0.04
N PHE A 107 -2.25 15.60 0.87
CA PHE A 107 -3.48 16.29 0.47
C PHE A 107 -4.09 15.66 -0.80
N GLY A 108 -4.10 14.33 -0.86
CA GLY A 108 -4.63 13.58 -1.99
C GLY A 108 -3.72 13.47 -3.21
N LYS A 109 -2.60 14.18 -3.25
CA LYS A 109 -1.66 14.14 -4.39
C LYS A 109 -0.62 13.05 -4.17
N PRO A 110 -0.38 12.18 -5.18
CA PRO A 110 0.66 11.17 -5.07
C PRO A 110 2.05 11.79 -5.04
N LEU A 111 2.89 11.26 -4.15
CA LEU A 111 4.30 11.61 -4.01
C LEU A 111 5.15 10.37 -4.29
N ASP A 112 6.42 10.58 -4.61
CA ASP A 112 7.38 9.46 -4.71
C ASP A 112 7.68 8.93 -3.31
N PRO A 113 7.17 7.73 -2.94
CA PRO A 113 7.38 7.21 -1.59
C PRO A 113 8.84 6.99 -1.24
N ALA A 114 9.69 6.68 -2.22
CA ALA A 114 11.11 6.41 -1.98
C ALA A 114 11.84 7.59 -1.35
N LYS A 115 11.37 8.82 -1.60
CA LYS A 115 11.96 10.03 -1.03
C LYS A 115 11.63 10.23 0.44
N TYR A 116 10.68 9.48 0.97
CA TYR A 116 10.18 9.61 2.35
C TYR A 116 10.48 8.40 3.21
N MET A 117 11.05 7.34 2.61
CA MET A 117 11.40 6.11 3.29
C MET A 117 12.88 6.08 3.65
N PRO A 118 13.27 5.32 4.70
CA PRO A 118 14.69 5.16 5.01
C PRO A 118 15.42 4.47 3.85
N ALA A 119 16.70 4.74 3.76
CA ALA A 119 17.55 4.09 2.76
C ALA A 119 17.59 2.57 2.99
N ARG A 120 17.75 1.84 1.91
CA ARG A 120 17.84 0.38 1.91
C ARG A 120 19.17 -0.09 1.32
#